data_ee2576ef52a99e3177af3d240c62b662
#
_entry.id   ee2576ef52a99e3177af3d240c62b662
#
_cell.length_a   1.000
_cell.length_b   1.000
_cell.length_c   1.000
_cell.angle_alpha   90.00
_cell.angle_beta   90.00
_cell.angle_gamma   90.00
#
_symmetry.space_group_name_H-M   'P 1'
#
loop_
_entity.id
_entity.type
_entity.pdbx_description
1 polymer ?
#
loop_
_entity_poly.entity_id
_entity_poly.type
_entity_poly.pdbx_seq_one_letter_code
_entity_poly.pdbx_strand_id
1 'polypeptide(L)'
;LQVATGAKSGLVNEMLSVPAQQLARVYALHGTEDPVGYEIIEFVPYADQYDVWSADRVKLHLKVSRPGELWGFLKFWGRELFHYPIEYIDAYLYQCKGYWFLDDTLFTSRTGAIYLWFYDNLGVEQQSLLPGLRDAMLSLFDRNTYRAYPVLSMLIQPALYTWLSLLALACAIRRRDRGVAAAALCLLMYLFTVC
;
A
#
# COMPACT_ATOMS: atom_id res chain seq x y z
N LEU A 1 -29.61 2.35 8.48
CA LEU A 1 -29.33 2.21 7.03
C LEU A 1 -28.13 3.06 6.58
N GLN A 2 -27.90 4.26 7.14
CA GLN A 2 -26.76 5.13 6.77
C GLN A 2 -25.39 4.55 7.21
N VAL A 3 -25.34 3.83 8.33
CA VAL A 3 -24.08 3.20 8.82
C VAL A 3 -23.60 2.09 7.87
N ALA A 4 -24.52 1.34 7.27
CA ALA A 4 -24.17 0.27 6.34
C ALA A 4 -23.66 0.77 4.95
N THR A 5 -24.11 1.96 4.52
CA THR A 5 -23.65 2.57 3.27
C THR A 5 -22.27 3.22 3.39
N GLY A 6 -21.94 3.82 4.53
CA GLY A 6 -20.63 4.39 4.81
C GLY A 6 -19.51 3.34 4.85
N ALA A 7 -19.78 2.18 5.46
CA ALA A 7 -18.82 1.08 5.50
C ALA A 7 -18.53 0.47 4.11
N LYS A 8 -19.54 0.40 3.24
CA LYS A 8 -19.36 -0.11 1.86
C LYS A 8 -18.54 0.83 0.98
N SER A 9 -18.73 2.15 1.09
CA SER A 9 -17.94 3.10 0.32
C SER A 9 -16.47 3.11 0.75
N GLY A 10 -16.19 2.99 2.04
CA GLY A 10 -14.82 2.90 2.55
C GLY A 10 -14.08 1.68 2.00
N LEU A 11 -14.73 0.51 1.95
CA LEU A 11 -14.12 -0.70 1.39
C LEU A 11 -13.77 -0.57 -0.10
N VAL A 12 -14.66 0.03 -0.89
CA VAL A 12 -14.42 0.25 -2.33
C VAL A 12 -13.26 1.21 -2.53
N ASN A 13 -13.17 2.29 -1.75
CA ASN A 13 -12.08 3.25 -1.85
C ASN A 13 -10.72 2.62 -1.50
N GLU A 14 -10.68 1.70 -0.51
CA GLU A 14 -9.47 0.95 -0.20
C GLU A 14 -9.05 0.03 -1.37
N MET A 15 -9.98 -0.68 -1.98
CA MET A 15 -9.71 -1.54 -3.13
C MET A 15 -9.22 -0.76 -4.36
N LEU A 16 -9.63 0.49 -4.50
CA LEU A 16 -9.26 1.37 -5.60
C LEU A 16 -8.06 2.28 -5.29
N SER A 17 -7.38 2.08 -4.18
CA SER A 17 -6.25 2.92 -3.77
C SER A 17 -5.13 2.98 -4.82
N VAL A 18 -4.73 1.83 -5.37
CA VAL A 18 -3.70 1.75 -6.43
C VAL A 18 -4.18 2.42 -7.73
N PRO A 19 -5.35 2.07 -8.30
CA PRO A 19 -5.89 2.77 -9.47
C PRO A 19 -6.00 4.29 -9.29
N ALA A 20 -6.44 4.75 -8.13
CA ALA A 20 -6.56 6.17 -7.84
C ALA A 20 -5.19 6.87 -7.81
N GLN A 21 -4.22 6.23 -7.17
CA GLN A 21 -2.85 6.74 -7.09
C GLN A 21 -2.18 6.83 -8.46
N GLN A 22 -2.42 5.86 -9.34
CA GLN A 22 -1.92 5.84 -10.70
C GLN A 22 -2.49 7.00 -11.53
N LEU A 23 -3.80 7.22 -11.49
CA LEU A 23 -4.44 8.36 -12.15
C LEU A 23 -3.96 9.70 -11.56
N ALA A 24 -3.82 9.80 -10.24
CA ALA A 24 -3.30 11.00 -9.62
C ALA A 24 -1.83 11.29 -10.00
N ARG A 25 -1.02 10.25 -10.25
CA ARG A 25 0.34 10.42 -10.79
C ARG A 25 0.33 11.00 -12.20
N VAL A 26 -0.56 10.52 -13.08
CA VAL A 26 -0.75 11.07 -14.42
C VAL A 26 -1.14 12.55 -14.32
N TYR A 27 -2.11 12.87 -13.45
CA TYR A 27 -2.53 14.23 -13.22
C TYR A 27 -1.39 15.14 -12.71
N ALA A 28 -0.59 14.65 -11.77
CA ALA A 28 0.52 15.42 -11.21
C ALA A 28 1.62 15.76 -12.24
N LEU A 29 1.78 14.94 -13.28
CA LEU A 29 2.80 15.14 -14.31
C LEU A 29 2.28 15.92 -15.53
N HIS A 30 1.04 15.72 -15.92
CA HIS A 30 0.44 16.30 -17.12
C HIS A 30 -0.52 17.46 -16.82
N GLY A 31 -1.04 17.52 -15.59
CA GLY A 31 -1.90 18.62 -15.13
C GLY A 31 -3.22 18.71 -15.87
N THR A 32 -3.79 19.94 -15.87
CA THR A 32 -5.00 20.29 -16.60
C THR A 32 -4.73 20.75 -18.04
N GLU A 33 -3.49 20.83 -18.46
CA GLU A 33 -3.14 21.19 -19.84
C GLU A 33 -3.52 20.06 -20.81
N ASP A 34 -3.48 18.82 -20.33
CA ASP A 34 -3.97 17.66 -21.05
C ASP A 34 -5.48 17.46 -20.79
N PRO A 35 -6.31 17.22 -21.82
CA PRO A 35 -7.73 16.91 -21.65
C PRO A 35 -8.01 15.77 -20.66
N VAL A 36 -7.10 14.82 -20.52
CA VAL A 36 -7.19 13.71 -19.56
C VAL A 36 -7.25 14.21 -18.11
N GLY A 37 -6.61 15.34 -17.80
CA GLY A 37 -6.62 15.90 -16.46
C GLY A 37 -8.02 16.24 -15.96
N TYR A 38 -8.89 16.76 -16.84
CA TYR A 38 -10.30 17.04 -16.50
C TYR A 38 -11.09 15.75 -16.23
N GLU A 39 -10.88 14.71 -17.04
CA GLU A 39 -11.51 13.41 -16.83
C GLU A 39 -11.04 12.75 -15.53
N ILE A 40 -9.75 12.89 -15.19
CA ILE A 40 -9.20 12.37 -13.92
C ILE A 40 -9.89 13.03 -12.72
N ILE A 41 -10.02 14.35 -12.69
CA ILE A 41 -10.67 15.07 -11.57
C ILE A 41 -12.14 14.69 -11.42
N GLU A 42 -12.80 14.31 -12.49
CA GLU A 42 -14.19 13.83 -12.40
C GLU A 42 -14.31 12.59 -11.51
N PHE A 43 -13.41 11.63 -11.61
CA PHE A 43 -13.38 10.40 -10.80
C PHE A 43 -12.57 10.55 -9.52
N VAL A 44 -11.45 11.28 -9.56
CA VAL A 44 -10.47 11.47 -8.50
C VAL A 44 -10.34 12.97 -8.19
N PRO A 45 -11.28 13.56 -7.44
CA PRO A 45 -11.36 15.01 -7.23
C PRO A 45 -10.14 15.63 -6.55
N TYR A 46 -9.39 14.83 -5.78
CA TYR A 46 -8.19 15.27 -5.07
C TYR A 46 -6.90 14.73 -5.71
N ALA A 47 -6.89 14.57 -7.03
CA ALA A 47 -5.69 14.17 -7.76
C ALA A 47 -4.54 15.20 -7.63
N ASP A 48 -4.86 16.46 -7.39
CA ASP A 48 -3.93 17.55 -7.09
C ASP A 48 -3.17 17.35 -5.76
N GLN A 49 -3.74 16.55 -4.84
CA GLN A 49 -3.11 16.21 -3.57
C GLN A 49 -2.28 14.91 -3.64
N TYR A 50 -1.82 14.56 -4.84
CA TYR A 50 -0.98 13.40 -5.03
C TYR A 50 0.24 13.43 -4.10
N ASP A 51 0.40 12.37 -3.31
CA ASP A 51 1.59 12.11 -2.51
C ASP A 51 2.21 10.79 -2.99
N VAL A 52 3.46 10.84 -3.40
CA VAL A 52 4.21 9.68 -3.93
C VAL A 52 4.19 8.47 -2.97
N TRP A 53 4.06 8.74 -1.66
CA TRP A 53 4.19 7.74 -0.59
C TRP A 53 2.85 7.24 -0.03
N SER A 54 1.75 7.92 -0.34
CA SER A 54 0.47 7.63 0.29
C SER A 54 -0.71 7.93 -0.64
N ALA A 55 -1.54 6.93 -0.85
CA ALA A 55 -2.80 7.08 -1.56
C ALA A 55 -3.93 7.66 -0.67
N ASP A 56 -3.68 7.89 0.63
CA ASP A 56 -4.74 8.16 1.60
C ASP A 56 -5.57 9.39 1.26
N ARG A 57 -4.95 10.47 0.78
CA ARG A 57 -5.66 11.69 0.42
C ARG A 57 -6.49 11.52 -0.85
N VAL A 58 -5.92 10.84 -1.82
CA VAL A 58 -6.51 10.63 -3.15
C VAL A 58 -7.70 9.68 -3.09
N LYS A 59 -7.58 8.56 -2.35
CA LYS A 59 -8.61 7.51 -2.26
C LYS A 59 -9.85 7.93 -1.46
N LEU A 60 -9.71 8.83 -0.47
CA LEU A 60 -10.80 9.19 0.45
C LEU A 60 -12.01 9.82 -0.26
N HIS A 61 -11.82 10.45 -1.40
CA HIS A 61 -12.84 11.24 -2.07
C HIS A 61 -13.17 10.73 -3.48
N LEU A 62 -12.95 9.44 -3.73
CA LEU A 62 -13.30 8.82 -5.01
C LEU A 62 -14.82 8.92 -5.25
N LYS A 63 -15.21 9.40 -6.42
CA LYS A 63 -16.61 9.45 -6.86
C LYS A 63 -17.04 8.12 -7.49
N VAL A 64 -16.92 7.03 -6.72
CA VAL A 64 -17.23 5.68 -7.16
C VAL A 64 -18.11 5.00 -6.11
N SER A 65 -19.38 5.40 -6.05
CA SER A 65 -20.32 4.90 -5.03
C SER A 65 -21.29 3.85 -5.59
N ARG A 66 -21.49 3.80 -6.91
CA ARG A 66 -22.46 2.91 -7.57
C ARG A 66 -21.75 1.93 -8.50
N PRO A 67 -22.31 0.74 -8.73
CA PRO A 67 -21.70 -0.26 -9.62
C PRO A 67 -21.43 0.25 -11.06
N GLY A 68 -22.30 1.12 -11.58
CA GLY A 68 -22.11 1.73 -12.91
C GLY A 68 -20.94 2.73 -12.93
N GLU A 69 -20.77 3.50 -11.86
CA GLU A 69 -19.65 4.43 -11.69
C GLU A 69 -18.32 3.67 -11.57
N LEU A 70 -18.32 2.55 -10.83
CA LEU A 70 -17.16 1.68 -10.71
C LEU A 70 -16.73 1.15 -12.09
N TRP A 71 -17.68 0.70 -12.90
CA TRP A 71 -17.37 0.20 -14.25
C TRP A 71 -16.85 1.31 -15.16
N GLY A 72 -17.42 2.51 -15.07
CA GLY A 72 -16.93 3.71 -15.77
C GLY A 72 -15.48 4.04 -15.37
N PHE A 73 -15.21 4.07 -14.08
CA PHE A 73 -13.88 4.29 -13.53
C PHE A 73 -12.87 3.24 -14.01
N LEU A 74 -13.21 1.96 -13.93
CA LEU A 74 -12.31 0.88 -14.37
C LEU A 74 -12.02 0.91 -15.87
N LYS A 75 -13.01 1.25 -16.69
CA LYS A 75 -12.80 1.45 -18.12
C LYS A 75 -11.86 2.62 -18.41
N PHE A 76 -12.09 3.74 -17.75
CA PHE A 76 -11.26 4.92 -17.86
C PHE A 76 -9.82 4.61 -17.40
N TRP A 77 -9.66 4.05 -16.21
CA TRP A 77 -8.37 3.63 -15.68
C TRP A 77 -7.63 2.69 -16.63
N GLY A 78 -8.33 1.67 -17.18
CA GLY A 78 -7.75 0.72 -18.12
C GLY A 78 -7.35 1.35 -19.45
N ARG A 79 -8.10 2.33 -19.95
CA ARG A 79 -7.75 3.11 -21.15
C ARG A 79 -6.46 3.88 -20.92
N GLU A 80 -6.36 4.60 -19.80
CA GLU A 80 -5.21 5.44 -19.49
C GLU A 80 -3.95 4.63 -19.16
N LEU A 81 -4.07 3.40 -18.69
CA LEU A 81 -2.94 2.48 -18.54
C LEU A 81 -2.17 2.27 -19.86
N PHE A 82 -2.87 2.24 -21.00
CA PHE A 82 -2.24 2.09 -22.32
C PHE A 82 -1.64 3.39 -22.84
N HIS A 83 -2.10 4.54 -22.38
CA HIS A 83 -1.58 5.86 -22.78
C HIS A 83 -0.38 6.27 -21.90
N TYR A 84 -0.42 5.96 -20.61
CA TYR A 84 0.57 6.39 -19.60
C TYR A 84 1.15 5.19 -18.81
N PRO A 85 1.68 4.15 -19.48
CA PRO A 85 2.12 2.93 -18.79
C PRO A 85 3.28 3.17 -17.82
N ILE A 86 4.17 4.13 -18.13
CA ILE A 86 5.34 4.43 -17.30
C ILE A 86 4.89 5.07 -15.98
N GLU A 87 3.98 6.03 -16.03
CA GLU A 87 3.41 6.73 -14.88
C GLU A 87 2.68 5.77 -13.94
N TYR A 88 1.97 4.78 -14.51
CA TYR A 88 1.27 3.73 -13.77
C TYR A 88 2.22 2.79 -13.05
N ILE A 89 3.27 2.35 -13.73
CA ILE A 89 4.32 1.50 -13.13
C ILE A 89 5.06 2.29 -12.05
N ASP A 90 5.40 3.52 -12.32
CA ASP A 90 6.12 4.39 -11.40
C ASP A 90 5.31 4.65 -10.12
N ALA A 91 4.02 5.00 -10.25
CA ALA A 91 3.12 5.18 -9.09
C ALA A 91 3.03 3.91 -8.23
N TYR A 92 2.89 2.74 -8.86
CA TYR A 92 2.84 1.46 -8.17
C TYR A 92 4.16 1.16 -7.45
N LEU A 93 5.30 1.31 -8.13
CA LEU A 93 6.61 1.04 -7.53
C LEU A 93 6.91 1.95 -6.34
N TYR A 94 6.51 3.23 -6.41
CA TYR A 94 6.66 4.14 -5.28
C TYR A 94 5.75 3.79 -4.12
N GLN A 95 4.50 3.43 -4.38
CA GLN A 95 3.57 3.00 -3.34
C GLN A 95 4.07 1.73 -2.64
N CYS A 96 4.67 0.80 -3.39
CA CYS A 96 5.21 -0.46 -2.89
C CYS A 96 6.68 -0.39 -2.45
N LYS A 97 7.26 0.81 -2.35
CA LYS A 97 8.70 0.97 -2.09
C LYS A 97 9.20 0.21 -0.87
N GLY A 98 8.42 0.18 0.22
CA GLY A 98 8.78 -0.56 1.43
C GLY A 98 8.96 -2.07 1.24
N TYR A 99 8.44 -2.62 0.14
CA TYR A 99 8.60 -4.04 -0.22
C TYR A 99 9.83 -4.32 -1.10
N TRP A 100 10.48 -3.29 -1.64
CA TRP A 100 11.64 -3.44 -2.53
C TRP A 100 12.93 -2.90 -1.94
N PHE A 101 12.87 -1.83 -1.16
CA PHE A 101 14.03 -1.15 -0.60
C PHE A 101 14.33 -1.63 0.82
N LEU A 102 15.54 -2.15 1.03
CA LEU A 102 16.02 -2.64 2.32
C LEU A 102 16.36 -1.50 3.31
N ASP A 103 16.65 -0.32 2.81
CA ASP A 103 16.95 0.87 3.62
C ASP A 103 15.88 1.93 3.38
N ASP A 104 14.63 1.61 3.69
CA ASP A 104 13.53 2.56 3.60
C ASP A 104 13.26 3.24 4.93
N THR A 105 13.96 4.34 5.16
CA THR A 105 13.73 5.21 6.32
C THR A 105 12.32 5.81 6.31
N LEU A 106 11.68 5.94 5.14
CA LEU A 106 10.31 6.46 5.00
C LEU A 106 9.27 5.46 5.45
N PHE A 107 9.42 4.17 5.09
CA PHE A 107 8.53 3.12 5.58
C PHE A 107 8.53 3.11 7.11
N THR A 108 9.70 3.15 7.72
CA THR A 108 9.87 3.16 9.17
C THR A 108 9.50 4.49 9.83
N SER A 109 9.54 5.63 9.13
CA SER A 109 9.18 6.93 9.71
C SER A 109 7.67 7.19 9.71
N ARG A 110 6.94 6.70 8.70
CA ARG A 110 5.48 6.93 8.56
C ARG A 110 4.63 5.76 9.04
N THR A 111 5.10 4.51 8.88
CA THR A 111 4.33 3.30 9.20
C THR A 111 4.98 2.40 10.23
N GLY A 112 6.22 2.67 10.63
CA GLY A 112 7.06 1.80 11.42
C GLY A 112 6.83 1.81 12.91
N ALA A 113 5.66 2.22 13.36
CA ALA A 113 5.20 1.79 14.66
C ALA A 113 4.40 0.50 14.43
N ILE A 114 4.81 -0.60 15.02
CA ILE A 114 3.88 -1.66 15.36
C ILE A 114 2.85 -0.97 16.23
N TYR A 115 1.70 -0.62 15.65
CA TYR A 115 0.63 0.06 16.37
C TYR A 115 0.06 -0.91 17.39
N LEU A 116 0.63 -0.93 18.57
CA LEU A 116 0.07 -1.60 19.74
C LEU A 116 -0.98 -0.70 20.43
N TRP A 117 -1.46 0.32 19.72
CA TRP A 117 -2.46 1.26 20.21
C TRP A 117 -3.77 1.00 19.49
N PHE A 118 -4.80 0.72 20.27
CA PHE A 118 -6.17 0.82 19.79
C PHE A 118 -6.69 2.21 20.07
N TYR A 119 -7.20 2.88 19.04
CA TYR A 119 -7.99 4.10 19.25
C TYR A 119 -9.29 3.70 19.95
N ASP A 120 -9.45 4.11 21.19
CA ASP A 120 -10.63 3.81 21.98
C ASP A 120 -11.78 4.78 21.64
N ASN A 121 -12.38 4.61 20.47
CA ASN A 121 -13.65 5.24 20.14
C ASN A 121 -14.86 4.41 20.55
N LEU A 122 -14.64 3.21 21.11
CA LEU A 122 -15.68 2.24 21.45
C LEU A 122 -15.76 1.95 22.95
N GLY A 123 -15.01 2.66 23.80
CA GLY A 123 -14.97 2.42 25.24
C GLY A 123 -14.28 1.11 25.62
N VAL A 124 -13.41 0.57 24.75
CA VAL A 124 -12.66 -0.66 25.03
C VAL A 124 -11.35 -0.31 25.72
N GLU A 125 -11.24 -0.58 27.01
CA GLU A 125 -9.98 -0.43 27.74
C GLU A 125 -9.00 -1.54 27.38
N GLN A 126 -7.80 -1.15 26.97
CA GLN A 126 -6.74 -2.10 26.68
C GLN A 126 -6.01 -2.49 27.96
N GLN A 127 -6.28 -3.68 28.49
CA GLN A 127 -5.54 -4.27 29.60
C GLN A 127 -4.57 -5.34 29.08
N SER A 128 -3.28 -5.13 29.32
CA SER A 128 -2.27 -6.13 28.98
C SER A 128 -2.19 -7.22 30.04
N LEU A 129 -2.24 -8.49 29.61
CA LEU A 129 -2.02 -9.64 30.51
C LEU A 129 -0.59 -9.70 31.04
N LEU A 130 0.37 -9.15 30.30
CA LEU A 130 1.80 -9.13 30.62
C LEU A 130 2.36 -7.71 30.41
N PRO A 131 2.10 -6.78 31.32
CA PRO A 131 2.48 -5.38 31.14
C PRO A 131 3.99 -5.19 30.97
N GLY A 132 4.83 -5.89 31.71
CA GLY A 132 6.27 -5.80 31.59
C GLY A 132 6.80 -6.28 30.23
N LEU A 133 6.23 -7.33 29.66
CA LEU A 133 6.56 -7.79 28.30
C LEU A 133 6.09 -6.79 27.24
N ARG A 134 4.90 -6.22 27.41
CA ARG A 134 4.37 -5.18 26.53
C ARG A 134 5.29 -3.97 26.50
N ASP A 135 5.70 -3.48 27.69
CA ASP A 135 6.57 -2.29 27.79
C ASP A 135 7.95 -2.55 27.22
N ALA A 136 8.52 -3.76 27.42
CA ALA A 136 9.77 -4.17 26.80
C ALA A 136 9.64 -4.23 25.28
N MET A 137 8.56 -4.78 24.74
CA MET A 137 8.29 -4.78 23.28
C MET A 137 8.10 -3.37 22.74
N LEU A 138 7.33 -2.52 23.42
CA LEU A 138 7.14 -1.14 23.01
C LEU A 138 8.46 -0.37 22.98
N SER A 139 9.32 -0.55 23.97
CA SER A 139 10.64 0.08 24.00
C SER A 139 11.57 -0.46 22.90
N LEU A 140 11.52 -1.76 22.61
CA LEU A 140 12.33 -2.38 21.56
C LEU A 140 11.90 -1.93 20.16
N PHE A 141 10.59 -1.81 19.94
CA PHE A 141 10.01 -1.42 18.65
C PHE A 141 9.72 0.08 18.54
N ASP A 142 10.14 0.88 19.52
CA ASP A 142 10.17 2.33 19.36
C ASP A 142 11.07 2.74 18.18
N ARG A 143 10.63 3.77 17.45
CA ARG A 143 11.22 4.19 16.16
C ARG A 143 12.75 4.37 16.20
N ASN A 144 13.29 4.77 17.34
CA ASN A 144 14.71 5.06 17.47
C ASN A 144 15.51 3.86 17.99
N THR A 145 14.87 2.97 18.75
CA THR A 145 15.58 1.88 19.43
C THR A 145 15.89 0.73 18.48
N TYR A 146 14.91 0.24 17.68
CA TYR A 146 15.19 -0.91 16.80
C TYR A 146 16.14 -0.56 15.65
N ARG A 147 16.22 0.71 15.23
CA ARG A 147 17.16 1.17 14.20
C ARG A 147 18.62 1.11 14.68
N ALA A 148 18.85 1.20 15.98
CA ALA A 148 20.18 1.03 16.55
C ALA A 148 20.69 -0.43 16.40
N TYR A 149 19.77 -1.38 16.12
CA TYR A 149 20.11 -2.79 15.94
C TYR A 149 19.95 -3.18 14.46
N PRO A 150 21.03 -3.19 13.64
CA PRO A 150 20.95 -3.41 12.19
C PRO A 150 20.23 -4.72 11.80
N VAL A 151 20.51 -5.80 12.53
CA VAL A 151 19.90 -7.11 12.29
C VAL A 151 18.39 -7.07 12.55
N LEU A 152 17.95 -6.46 13.66
CA LEU A 152 16.55 -6.34 14.00
C LEU A 152 15.82 -5.44 13.01
N SER A 153 16.43 -4.31 12.65
CA SER A 153 15.90 -3.41 11.62
C SER A 153 15.69 -4.12 10.29
N MET A 154 16.66 -4.91 9.85
CA MET A 154 16.58 -5.67 8.61
C MET A 154 15.49 -6.76 8.67
N LEU A 155 15.35 -7.47 9.79
CA LEU A 155 14.34 -8.53 9.96
C LEU A 155 12.91 -8.01 9.97
N ILE A 156 12.69 -6.75 10.33
CA ILE A 156 11.36 -6.14 10.37
C ILE A 156 10.94 -5.63 8.98
N GLN A 157 11.89 -5.41 8.07
CA GLN A 157 11.60 -4.84 6.75
C GLN A 157 10.95 -5.86 5.81
N PRO A 158 9.76 -5.59 5.24
CA PRO A 158 9.12 -6.47 4.25
C PRO A 158 10.00 -6.74 3.02
N ALA A 159 10.83 -5.77 2.63
CA ALA A 159 11.76 -5.89 1.51
C ALA A 159 12.70 -7.11 1.63
N LEU A 160 13.17 -7.43 2.84
CA LEU A 160 14.00 -8.62 3.06
C LEU A 160 13.28 -9.90 2.59
N TYR A 161 12.02 -10.04 2.98
CA TYR A 161 11.22 -11.23 2.64
C TYR A 161 10.91 -11.31 1.15
N THR A 162 10.70 -10.16 0.49
CA THR A 162 10.55 -10.10 -0.97
C THR A 162 11.81 -10.59 -1.67
N TRP A 163 12.98 -10.10 -1.30
CA TRP A 163 14.24 -10.53 -1.90
C TRP A 163 14.60 -11.98 -1.60
N LEU A 164 14.35 -12.46 -0.37
CA LEU A 164 14.52 -13.88 -0.03
C LEU A 164 13.59 -14.77 -0.85
N SER A 165 12.36 -14.35 -1.09
CA SER A 165 11.38 -15.09 -1.90
C SER A 165 11.80 -15.14 -3.37
N LEU A 166 12.32 -14.04 -3.92
CA LEU A 166 12.88 -14.01 -5.28
C LEU A 166 14.11 -14.92 -5.41
N LEU A 167 15.00 -14.90 -4.43
CA LEU A 167 16.16 -15.79 -4.39
C LEU A 167 15.74 -17.27 -4.29
N ALA A 168 14.79 -17.59 -3.42
CA ALA A 168 14.24 -18.94 -3.28
C ALA A 168 13.61 -19.43 -4.58
N LEU A 169 12.85 -18.55 -5.27
CA LEU A 169 12.27 -18.86 -6.57
C LEU A 169 13.36 -19.14 -7.62
N ALA A 170 14.38 -18.32 -7.71
CA ALA A 170 15.49 -18.51 -8.64
C ALA A 170 16.25 -19.82 -8.38
N CYS A 171 16.50 -20.15 -7.10
CA CYS A 171 17.12 -21.41 -6.69
C CYS A 171 16.23 -22.61 -7.02
N ALA A 172 14.93 -22.50 -6.78
CA ALA A 172 13.97 -23.57 -7.07
C ALA A 172 13.86 -23.86 -8.58
N ILE A 173 13.83 -22.83 -9.41
CA ILE A 173 13.85 -22.95 -10.87
C ILE A 173 15.13 -23.68 -11.32
N ARG A 174 16.30 -23.25 -10.80
CA ARG A 174 17.59 -23.89 -11.13
C ARG A 174 17.64 -25.35 -10.71
N ARG A 175 17.08 -25.70 -9.55
CA ARG A 175 17.02 -27.08 -9.03
C ARG A 175 15.86 -27.88 -9.59
N ARG A 176 14.97 -27.28 -10.37
CA ARG A 176 13.72 -27.85 -10.89
C ARG A 176 12.79 -28.35 -9.78
N ASP A 177 12.85 -27.73 -8.61
CA ASP A 177 11.97 -28.03 -7.48
C ASP A 177 10.65 -27.23 -7.63
N ARG A 178 9.63 -27.93 -8.13
CA ARG A 178 8.32 -27.33 -8.37
C ARG A 178 7.59 -26.94 -7.09
N GLY A 179 7.81 -27.67 -5.99
CA GLY A 179 7.15 -27.39 -4.71
C GLY A 179 7.63 -26.07 -4.11
N VAL A 180 8.95 -25.88 -4.01
CA VAL A 180 9.53 -24.63 -3.52
C VAL A 180 9.24 -23.47 -4.46
N ALA A 181 9.26 -23.70 -5.78
CA ALA A 181 8.90 -22.66 -6.75
C ALA A 181 7.46 -22.18 -6.58
N ALA A 182 6.50 -23.10 -6.42
CA ALA A 182 5.10 -22.76 -6.19
C ALA A 182 4.91 -22.00 -4.88
N ALA A 183 5.53 -22.42 -3.79
CA ALA A 183 5.46 -21.75 -2.49
C ALA A 183 6.04 -20.31 -2.57
N ALA A 184 7.19 -20.13 -3.19
CA ALA A 184 7.81 -18.81 -3.37
C ALA A 184 6.95 -17.90 -4.25
N LEU A 185 6.33 -18.43 -5.31
CA LEU A 185 5.41 -17.70 -6.17
C LEU A 185 4.16 -17.26 -5.40
N CYS A 186 3.54 -18.15 -4.61
CA CYS A 186 2.39 -17.80 -3.77
C CYS A 186 2.73 -16.68 -2.78
N LEU A 187 3.91 -16.74 -2.15
CA LEU A 187 4.34 -15.69 -1.22
C LEU A 187 4.57 -14.36 -1.94
N LEU A 188 5.21 -14.35 -3.11
CA LEU A 188 5.37 -13.15 -3.92
C LEU A 188 4.03 -12.57 -4.36
N MET A 189 3.09 -13.41 -4.83
CA MET A 189 1.75 -12.96 -5.18
C MET A 189 1.03 -12.33 -3.98
N TYR A 190 1.14 -12.94 -2.80
CA TYR A 190 0.60 -12.37 -1.57
C TYR A 190 1.22 -11.00 -1.26
N LEU A 191 2.55 -10.87 -1.30
CA LEU A 191 3.23 -9.61 -1.08
C LEU A 191 2.78 -8.52 -2.07
N PHE A 192 2.59 -8.87 -3.33
CA PHE A 192 2.06 -7.95 -4.35
C PHE A 192 0.61 -7.52 -4.11
N THR A 193 -0.21 -8.37 -3.49
CA THR A 193 -1.62 -8.02 -3.21
C THR A 193 -1.79 -7.16 -1.96
N VAL A 194 -0.81 -7.17 -1.05
CA VAL A 194 -0.81 -6.37 0.19
C VAL A 194 -0.19 -4.98 -0.05
N CYS A 195 0.49 -4.77 -1.17
CA CYS A 195 0.90 -3.46 -1.66
C CYS A 195 -0.31 -2.61 -2.02
#